data_a7047f8160ec57dbd436d563fabc2e7a
#
_entry.id   a7047f8160ec57dbd436d563fabc2e7a
#
_cell.length_a   1.000
_cell.length_b   1.000
_cell.length_c   1.000
_cell.angle_alpha   90.00
_cell.angle_beta   90.00
_cell.angle_gamma   90.00
#
_symmetry.space_group_name_H-M   'P 1'
#
loop_
_entity.id
_entity.type
_entity.pdbx_description
1 polymer ?
#
loop_
_entity_poly.entity_id
_entity_poly.type
_entity_poly.pdbx_seq_one_letter_code
_entity_poly.pdbx_strand_id
1 'polypeptide(L)'
;MTDQTAAGRGDLLSKVPAVTLAFWIVKICATTVGETGGDALSMRLNLGYAVSSLIFLAFFAIAVTFQIGAKRYHPLIYWLVVVATTTVGTTTSDYLDRTLGLGYVKSSFILLAMVIAILAVWRRTTGSIAFDHSTSRKNEIFYWLTRLVSNTLGTALGD
;
A
#
# COMPACT_ATOMS: atom_id res chain seq x y z
N MET A 1 -10.28 30.20 -22.46
CA MET A 1 -9.83 29.01 -23.19
C MET A 1 -8.49 28.48 -22.71
N THR A 2 -7.97 28.96 -21.58
CA THR A 2 -6.62 28.68 -21.03
C THR A 2 -6.64 27.72 -19.82
N ASP A 3 -7.80 27.31 -19.34
CA ASP A 3 -7.91 26.52 -18.09
C ASP A 3 -7.86 24.99 -18.31
N GLN A 4 -8.26 24.51 -19.49
CA GLN A 4 -8.22 23.08 -19.81
C GLN A 4 -6.80 22.55 -20.11
N THR A 5 -5.87 23.41 -20.50
CA THR A 5 -4.48 23.01 -20.81
C THR A 5 -3.62 22.84 -19.54
N ALA A 6 -3.98 23.51 -18.45
CA ALA A 6 -3.27 23.37 -17.17
C ALA A 6 -3.66 22.08 -16.46
N ALA A 7 -4.95 21.70 -16.47
CA ALA A 7 -5.44 20.46 -15.91
C ALA A 7 -4.83 19.21 -16.59
N GLY A 8 -4.71 19.23 -17.93
CA GLY A 8 -4.11 18.12 -18.67
C GLY A 8 -2.59 17.95 -18.46
N ARG A 9 -1.87 19.02 -18.11
CA ARG A 9 -0.43 18.94 -17.82
C ARG A 9 -0.13 18.40 -16.43
N GLY A 10 -0.99 18.69 -15.45
CA GLY A 10 -0.87 18.13 -14.09
C GLY A 10 -1.05 16.62 -14.09
N ASP A 11 -1.99 16.10 -14.86
CA ASP A 11 -2.33 14.68 -14.94
C ASP A 11 -1.20 13.82 -15.56
N LEU A 12 -0.41 14.41 -16.46
CA LEU A 12 0.74 13.74 -17.11
C LEU A 12 1.95 13.56 -16.18
N LEU A 13 2.01 14.26 -15.06
CA LEU A 13 3.11 14.20 -14.09
C LEU A 13 2.76 13.35 -12.86
N SER A 14 1.50 12.98 -12.70
CA SER A 14 1.06 12.11 -11.60
C SER A 14 1.54 10.67 -11.85
N LYS A 15 2.20 10.08 -10.85
CA LYS A 15 2.55 8.65 -10.84
C LYS A 15 1.43 7.77 -10.26
N VAL A 16 0.26 8.35 -10.00
CA VAL A 16 -0.91 7.67 -9.45
C VAL A 16 -2.06 7.83 -10.45
N PRO A 17 -2.84 6.78 -10.73
CA PRO A 17 -3.96 6.86 -11.64
C PRO A 17 -5.05 7.79 -11.12
N ALA A 18 -5.78 8.44 -12.04
CA ALA A 18 -6.97 9.20 -11.70
C ALA A 18 -8.03 8.31 -11.02
N VAL A 19 -8.66 8.84 -9.98
CA VAL A 19 -9.67 8.11 -9.20
C VAL A 19 -11.00 8.14 -9.97
N THR A 20 -11.22 7.13 -10.79
CA THR A 20 -12.41 6.90 -11.59
C THR A 20 -13.15 5.65 -11.13
N LEU A 21 -14.33 5.38 -11.69
CA LEU A 21 -15.03 4.11 -11.45
C LEU A 21 -14.16 2.90 -11.84
N ALA A 22 -13.47 2.98 -12.97
CA ALA A 22 -12.55 1.93 -13.42
C ALA A 22 -11.41 1.71 -12.41
N PHE A 23 -10.86 2.78 -11.82
CA PHE A 23 -9.89 2.68 -10.74
C PHE A 23 -10.41 1.84 -9.56
N TRP A 24 -11.64 2.09 -9.12
CA TRP A 24 -12.23 1.35 -8.00
C TRP A 24 -12.47 -0.12 -8.33
N ILE A 25 -12.93 -0.44 -9.54
CA ILE A 25 -13.11 -1.82 -9.98
C ILE A 25 -11.76 -2.56 -9.95
N VAL A 26 -10.72 -1.99 -10.57
CA VAL A 26 -9.38 -2.60 -10.56
C VAL A 26 -8.81 -2.68 -9.15
N LYS A 27 -9.08 -1.67 -8.31
CA LYS A 27 -8.65 -1.65 -6.90
C LYS A 27 -9.24 -2.83 -6.11
N ILE A 28 -10.55 -3.07 -6.24
CA ILE A 28 -11.22 -4.19 -5.58
C ILE A 28 -10.63 -5.51 -6.06
N CYS A 29 -10.50 -5.71 -7.38
CA CYS A 29 -9.88 -6.91 -7.93
C CYS A 29 -8.45 -7.12 -7.42
N ALA A 30 -7.64 -6.07 -7.41
CA ALA A 30 -6.25 -6.14 -6.96
C ALA A 30 -6.14 -6.47 -5.45
N THR A 31 -7.02 -5.91 -4.62
CA THR A 31 -7.04 -6.23 -3.18
C THR A 31 -7.47 -7.67 -2.93
N THR A 32 -8.53 -8.14 -3.60
CA THR A 32 -8.99 -9.54 -3.49
C THR A 32 -7.91 -10.53 -3.93
N VAL A 33 -7.23 -10.26 -5.05
CA VAL A 33 -6.10 -11.09 -5.51
C VAL A 33 -4.95 -11.09 -4.50
N GLY A 34 -4.66 -9.92 -3.90
CA GLY A 34 -3.61 -9.80 -2.89
C GLY A 34 -3.91 -10.61 -1.62
N GLU A 35 -5.13 -10.54 -1.12
CA GLU A 35 -5.60 -11.29 0.05
C GLU A 35 -5.58 -12.80 -0.21
N THR A 36 -6.28 -13.24 -1.26
CA THR A 36 -6.33 -14.68 -1.59
C THR A 36 -4.96 -15.26 -1.93
N GLY A 37 -4.05 -14.47 -2.54
CA GLY A 37 -2.67 -14.87 -2.80
C GLY A 37 -1.85 -15.03 -1.51
N GLY A 38 -2.03 -14.12 -0.55
CA GLY A 38 -1.42 -14.19 0.77
C GLY A 38 -1.84 -15.44 1.53
N ASP A 39 -3.14 -15.71 1.59
CA ASP A 39 -3.70 -16.88 2.24
C ASP A 39 -3.27 -18.19 1.57
N ALA A 40 -3.26 -18.21 0.24
CA ALA A 40 -2.84 -19.40 -0.49
C ALA A 40 -1.38 -19.77 -0.20
N LEU A 41 -0.47 -18.80 -0.10
CA LEU A 41 0.93 -19.07 0.21
C LEU A 41 1.12 -19.46 1.67
N SER A 42 0.52 -18.73 2.60
CA SER A 42 0.70 -18.95 4.03
C SER A 42 0.05 -20.23 4.51
N MET A 43 -1.16 -20.54 4.03
CA MET A 43 -1.97 -21.65 4.52
C MET A 43 -1.80 -22.92 3.65
N ARG A 44 -1.88 -22.83 2.32
CA ARG A 44 -1.84 -24.01 1.45
C ARG A 44 -0.44 -24.59 1.24
N LEU A 45 0.59 -23.72 1.19
CA LEU A 45 1.98 -24.17 1.07
C LEU A 45 2.63 -24.42 2.42
N ASN A 46 1.89 -24.29 3.52
CA ASN A 46 2.37 -24.50 4.91
C ASN A 46 3.64 -23.71 5.26
N LEU A 47 3.86 -22.56 4.61
CA LEU A 47 4.98 -21.69 4.91
C LEU A 47 4.81 -20.93 6.23
N GLY A 48 3.56 -20.80 6.69
CA GLY A 48 3.20 -19.99 7.85
C GLY A 48 3.24 -18.48 7.55
N TYR A 49 2.57 -17.71 8.39
CA TYR A 49 2.42 -16.26 8.19
C TYR A 49 3.74 -15.48 8.27
N ALA A 50 4.65 -15.88 9.14
CA ALA A 50 5.95 -15.20 9.30
C ALA A 50 6.79 -15.26 8.02
N VAL A 51 6.98 -16.46 7.46
CA VAL A 51 7.79 -16.65 6.26
C VAL A 51 7.12 -16.02 5.05
N SER A 52 5.79 -16.18 4.90
CA SER A 52 5.01 -15.56 3.85
C SER A 52 5.11 -14.04 3.89
N SER A 53 4.97 -13.43 5.07
CA SER A 53 5.11 -11.98 5.24
C SER A 53 6.50 -11.48 4.83
N LEU A 54 7.58 -12.21 5.16
CA LEU A 54 8.93 -11.84 4.75
C LEU A 54 9.13 -11.93 3.24
N ILE A 55 8.61 -12.98 2.60
CA ILE A 55 8.68 -13.15 1.14
C ILE A 55 7.94 -12.00 0.44
N PHE A 56 6.72 -11.73 0.85
CA PHE A 56 5.92 -10.66 0.24
C PHE A 56 6.47 -9.27 0.56
N LEU A 57 7.06 -9.06 1.75
CA LEU A 57 7.73 -7.81 2.09
C LEU A 57 8.95 -7.57 1.18
N ALA A 58 9.73 -8.59 0.90
CA ALA A 58 10.83 -8.50 -0.07
C ALA A 58 10.31 -8.18 -1.48
N PHE A 59 9.26 -8.86 -1.92
CA PHE A 59 8.61 -8.58 -3.20
C PHE A 59 8.07 -7.14 -3.27
N PHE A 60 7.40 -6.67 -2.21
CA PHE A 60 6.92 -5.29 -2.11
C PHE A 60 8.08 -4.28 -2.18
N ALA A 61 9.18 -4.52 -1.44
CA ALA A 61 10.34 -3.64 -1.45
C ALA A 61 10.95 -3.50 -2.86
N ILE A 62 11.04 -4.61 -3.59
CA ILE A 62 11.49 -4.63 -4.99
C ILE A 62 10.51 -3.84 -5.87
N ALA A 63 9.22 -4.16 -5.82
CA ALA A 63 8.19 -3.51 -6.64
C ALA A 63 8.12 -1.99 -6.38
N VAL A 64 8.16 -1.57 -5.11
CA VAL A 64 8.16 -0.16 -4.72
C VAL A 64 9.41 0.57 -5.19
N THR A 65 10.56 -0.09 -5.17
CA THR A 65 11.81 0.49 -5.66
C THR A 65 11.72 0.79 -7.15
N PHE A 66 11.16 -0.12 -7.94
CA PHE A 66 10.88 0.13 -9.36
C PHE A 66 9.87 1.25 -9.57
N GLN A 67 8.81 1.29 -8.77
CA GLN A 67 7.79 2.35 -8.84
C GLN A 67 8.38 3.73 -8.55
N ILE A 68 9.20 3.86 -7.50
CA ILE A 68 9.86 5.13 -7.14
C ILE A 68 10.90 5.52 -8.18
N GLY A 69 11.61 4.54 -8.76
CA GLY A 69 12.59 4.76 -9.82
C GLY A 69 11.98 5.17 -11.16
N ALA A 70 10.72 4.82 -11.41
CA ALA A 70 10.03 5.18 -12.64
C ALA A 70 9.81 6.69 -12.72
N LYS A 71 10.09 7.27 -13.87
CA LYS A 71 9.91 8.73 -14.13
C LYS A 71 8.49 9.09 -14.58
N ARG A 72 7.69 8.10 -14.97
CA ARG A 72 6.32 8.24 -15.46
C ARG A 72 5.42 7.19 -14.84
N TYR A 73 4.12 7.42 -14.90
CA TYR A 73 3.13 6.44 -14.50
C TYR A 73 3.21 5.19 -15.38
N HIS A 74 3.40 4.04 -14.76
CA HIS A 74 3.34 2.72 -15.40
C HIS A 74 2.24 1.90 -14.72
N PRO A 75 1.10 1.69 -15.39
CA PRO A 75 -0.05 1.02 -14.78
C PRO A 75 0.30 -0.34 -14.17
N LEU A 76 1.05 -1.17 -14.89
CA LEU A 76 1.42 -2.50 -14.41
C LEU A 76 2.25 -2.46 -13.13
N ILE A 77 3.25 -1.57 -13.06
CA ILE A 77 4.10 -1.43 -11.87
C ILE A 77 3.28 -0.92 -10.70
N TYR A 78 2.43 0.10 -10.92
CA TYR A 78 1.57 0.65 -9.88
C TYR A 78 0.64 -0.42 -9.29
N TRP A 79 -0.07 -1.17 -10.14
CA TRP A 79 -1.00 -2.20 -9.68
C TRP A 79 -0.28 -3.39 -9.05
N LEU A 80 0.92 -3.73 -9.53
CA LEU A 80 1.77 -4.73 -8.89
C LEU A 80 2.12 -4.32 -7.44
N VAL A 81 2.48 -3.06 -7.22
CA VAL A 81 2.76 -2.56 -5.87
C VAL A 81 1.48 -2.55 -5.03
N VAL A 82 0.31 -2.22 -5.61
CA VAL A 82 -0.98 -2.30 -4.89
C VAL A 82 -1.28 -3.72 -4.44
N VAL A 83 -1.13 -4.71 -5.32
CA VAL A 83 -1.29 -6.14 -4.96
C VAL A 83 -0.29 -6.52 -3.86
N ALA A 84 0.99 -6.17 -4.04
CA ALA A 84 2.02 -6.46 -3.05
C ALA A 84 1.71 -5.87 -1.67
N THR A 85 1.26 -4.60 -1.60
CA THR A 85 0.88 -3.98 -0.31
C THR A 85 -0.27 -4.70 0.36
N THR A 86 -1.24 -5.17 -0.40
CA THR A 86 -2.39 -5.90 0.15
C THR A 86 -1.95 -7.26 0.66
N THR A 87 -1.19 -8.01 -0.13
CA THR A 87 -0.69 -9.34 0.27
C THR A 87 0.17 -9.27 1.54
N VAL A 88 1.12 -8.32 1.60
CA VAL A 88 1.93 -8.10 2.82
C VAL A 88 1.03 -7.68 3.99
N GLY A 89 0.05 -6.81 3.73
CA GLY A 89 -0.87 -6.32 4.75
C GLY A 89 -1.63 -7.48 5.41
N THR A 90 -2.25 -8.33 4.60
CA THR A 90 -3.00 -9.51 5.06
C THR A 90 -2.10 -10.47 5.85
N THR A 91 -0.99 -10.93 5.26
CA THR A 91 -0.11 -11.91 5.92
C THR A 91 0.54 -11.35 7.19
N THR A 92 0.82 -10.05 7.25
CA THR A 92 1.36 -9.40 8.45
C THR A 92 0.30 -9.25 9.54
N SER A 93 -0.94 -8.89 9.18
CA SER A 93 -2.06 -8.85 10.12
C SER A 93 -2.28 -10.22 10.75
N ASP A 94 -2.41 -11.26 9.94
CA ASP A 94 -2.57 -12.64 10.41
C ASP A 94 -1.41 -13.13 11.28
N TYR A 95 -0.19 -12.69 10.96
CA TYR A 95 0.97 -12.99 11.80
C TYR A 95 0.84 -12.36 13.19
N LEU A 96 0.46 -11.08 13.26
CA LEU A 96 0.26 -10.37 14.53
C LEU A 96 -0.88 -10.99 15.35
N ASP A 97 -1.97 -11.32 14.69
CA ASP A 97 -3.20 -11.72 15.35
C ASP A 97 -3.20 -13.20 15.73
N ARG A 98 -2.81 -14.07 14.81
CA ARG A 98 -2.90 -15.52 14.95
C ARG A 98 -1.61 -16.14 15.45
N THR A 99 -0.44 -15.67 15.01
CA THR A 99 0.85 -16.25 15.41
C THR A 99 1.39 -15.65 16.70
N LEU A 100 1.40 -14.30 16.82
CA LEU A 100 1.81 -13.63 18.06
C LEU A 100 0.71 -13.58 19.12
N GLY A 101 -0.54 -13.92 18.77
CA GLY A 101 -1.64 -13.98 19.70
C GLY A 101 -2.07 -12.64 20.28
N LEU A 102 -1.77 -11.52 19.60
CA LEU A 102 -2.19 -10.19 20.05
C LEU A 102 -3.70 -10.02 20.01
N GLY A 103 -4.35 -10.69 19.06
CA GLY A 103 -5.77 -10.58 18.77
C GLY A 103 -6.11 -9.28 18.03
N TYR A 104 -7.16 -9.32 17.22
CA TYR A 104 -7.55 -8.25 16.28
C TYR A 104 -7.71 -6.86 16.93
N VAL A 105 -8.26 -6.80 18.15
CA VAL A 105 -8.49 -5.51 18.82
C VAL A 105 -7.18 -4.81 19.17
N LYS A 106 -6.22 -5.53 19.76
CA LYS A 106 -4.93 -4.93 20.17
C LYS A 106 -4.07 -4.59 18.97
N SER A 107 -4.00 -5.48 17.98
CA SER A 107 -3.26 -5.21 16.74
C SER A 107 -3.84 -4.03 15.99
N SER A 108 -5.16 -3.88 15.91
CA SER A 108 -5.81 -2.73 15.28
C SER A 108 -5.44 -1.41 15.97
N PHE A 109 -5.42 -1.35 17.30
CA PHE A 109 -4.99 -0.14 18.01
C PHE A 109 -3.50 0.18 17.76
N ILE A 110 -2.62 -0.81 17.76
CA ILE A 110 -1.19 -0.63 17.47
C ILE A 110 -0.99 -0.13 16.04
N LEU A 111 -1.67 -0.77 15.07
CA LEU A 111 -1.58 -0.41 13.66
C LEU A 111 -2.17 0.99 13.40
N LEU A 112 -3.28 1.34 14.05
CA LEU A 112 -3.85 2.69 13.97
C LEU A 112 -2.87 3.74 14.51
N ALA A 113 -2.28 3.49 15.68
CA ALA A 113 -1.27 4.39 16.24
C ALA A 113 -0.05 4.53 15.30
N MET A 114 0.36 3.44 14.64
CA MET A 114 1.44 3.45 13.65
C MET A 114 1.08 4.28 12.41
N VAL A 115 -0.14 4.16 11.88
CA VAL A 115 -0.62 5.00 10.76
C VAL A 115 -0.58 6.48 11.15
N ILE A 116 -1.11 6.82 12.32
CA ILE A 116 -1.11 8.21 12.82
C ILE A 116 0.32 8.72 12.97
N ALA A 117 1.24 7.92 13.53
CA ALA A 117 2.65 8.28 13.68
C ALA A 117 3.32 8.54 12.33
N ILE A 118 3.09 7.66 11.33
CA ILE A 118 3.64 7.83 9.97
C ILE A 118 3.11 9.12 9.35
N LEU A 119 1.81 9.40 9.43
CA LEU A 119 1.20 10.62 8.91
C LEU A 119 1.73 11.88 9.62
N ALA A 120 1.92 11.82 10.93
CA ALA A 120 2.49 12.93 11.70
C ALA A 120 3.93 13.22 11.30
N VAL A 121 4.76 12.18 11.14
CA VAL A 121 6.15 12.32 10.65
C VAL A 121 6.16 12.83 9.22
N TRP A 122 5.30 12.30 8.35
CA TRP A 122 5.18 12.78 6.97
C TRP A 122 4.86 14.27 6.93
N ARG A 123 3.82 14.71 7.66
CA ARG A 123 3.46 16.14 7.73
C ARG A 123 4.61 17.01 8.25
N ARG A 124 5.33 16.55 9.29
CA ARG A 124 6.46 17.31 9.85
C ARG A 124 7.65 17.42 8.91
N THR A 125 7.91 16.39 8.10
CA THR A 125 9.09 16.33 7.22
C THR A 125 8.86 17.00 5.87
N THR A 126 7.62 17.02 5.36
CA THR A 126 7.31 17.54 4.02
C THR A 126 6.40 18.77 4.05
N GLY A 127 5.87 19.13 5.21
CA GLY A 127 4.96 20.28 5.39
C GLY A 127 3.52 20.02 4.93
N SER A 128 3.28 19.01 4.11
CA SER A 128 1.95 18.65 3.58
C SER A 128 1.82 17.15 3.44
N ILE A 129 0.61 16.61 3.67
CA ILE A 129 0.28 15.20 3.41
C ILE A 129 -0.30 15.05 1.99
N ALA A 130 -0.40 16.14 1.21
CA ALA A 130 -0.91 16.07 -0.14
C ALA A 130 0.07 15.31 -1.04
N PHE A 131 -0.43 14.28 -1.70
CA PHE A 131 0.25 13.62 -2.80
C PHE A 131 0.00 14.44 -4.08
N ASP A 132 0.36 15.73 -3.99
CA ASP A 132 0.24 16.66 -5.08
C ASP A 132 1.49 16.56 -5.96
N HIS A 133 1.32 16.36 -7.23
CA HIS A 133 2.23 16.45 -8.40
C HIS A 133 3.76 16.56 -8.15
N SER A 134 4.22 16.52 -6.92
CA SER A 134 5.60 16.62 -6.53
C SER A 134 6.24 15.24 -6.56
N THR A 135 7.05 15.02 -7.55
CA THR A 135 7.91 13.85 -7.80
C THR A 135 8.97 13.65 -6.70
N SER A 136 8.73 14.10 -5.47
CA SER A 136 9.66 13.91 -4.37
C SER A 136 9.68 12.45 -3.92
N ARG A 137 10.83 11.79 -4.03
CA ARG A 137 11.05 10.42 -3.54
C ARG A 137 10.62 10.24 -2.08
N LYS A 138 10.77 11.28 -1.25
CA LYS A 138 10.33 11.25 0.15
C LYS A 138 8.82 11.07 0.27
N ASN A 139 8.04 11.85 -0.49
CA ASN A 139 6.59 11.73 -0.48
C ASN A 139 6.12 10.36 -0.98
N GLU A 140 6.78 9.81 -2.01
CA GLU A 140 6.45 8.47 -2.51
C GLU A 140 6.72 7.38 -1.47
N ILE A 141 7.84 7.47 -0.73
CA ILE A 141 8.16 6.51 0.34
C ILE A 141 7.09 6.59 1.45
N PHE A 142 6.75 7.79 1.93
CA PHE A 142 5.71 7.94 2.95
C PHE A 142 4.34 7.45 2.46
N TYR A 143 4.00 7.72 1.21
CA TYR A 143 2.75 7.23 0.60
C TYR A 143 2.67 5.70 0.64
N TRP A 144 3.69 5.01 0.14
CA TRP A 144 3.69 3.55 0.09
C TRP A 144 3.76 2.92 1.48
N LEU A 145 4.51 3.52 2.40
CA LEU A 145 4.56 3.07 3.78
C LEU A 145 3.19 3.23 4.47
N THR A 146 2.54 4.37 4.30
CA THR A 146 1.18 4.60 4.81
C THR A 146 0.19 3.59 4.22
N ARG A 147 0.28 3.34 2.92
CA ARG A 147 -0.55 2.34 2.24
C ARG A 147 -0.36 0.94 2.80
N LEU A 148 0.89 0.54 3.02
CA LEU A 148 1.21 -0.77 3.58
C LEU A 148 0.57 -0.95 4.96
N VAL A 149 0.84 -0.03 5.89
CA VAL A 149 0.32 -0.14 7.27
C VAL A 149 -1.19 0.03 7.30
N SER A 150 -1.76 0.88 6.44
CA SER A 150 -3.21 1.04 6.32
C SER A 150 -3.92 -0.20 5.77
N ASN A 151 -3.30 -0.93 4.82
CA ASN A 151 -3.84 -2.20 4.34
C ASN A 151 -3.77 -3.27 5.45
N THR A 152 -2.66 -3.34 6.21
CA THR A 152 -2.54 -4.23 7.38
C THR A 152 -3.62 -3.93 8.43
N LEU A 153 -3.85 -2.65 8.73
CA LEU A 153 -4.92 -2.22 9.62
C LEU A 153 -6.30 -2.61 9.08
N GLY A 154 -6.51 -2.46 7.77
CA GLY A 154 -7.77 -2.83 7.11
C GLY A 154 -8.11 -4.30 7.29
N THR A 155 -7.14 -5.20 7.17
CA THR A 155 -7.32 -6.63 7.43
C THR A 155 -7.63 -6.88 8.91
N ALA A 156 -6.84 -6.30 9.83
CA ALA A 156 -7.06 -6.47 11.27
C ALA A 156 -8.43 -5.95 11.76
N LEU A 157 -9.03 -4.98 11.05
CA LEU A 157 -10.37 -4.46 11.35
C LEU A 157 -11.49 -5.24 10.66
N GLY A 158 -11.17 -5.92 9.55
CA GLY A 158 -12.13 -6.67 8.74
C GLY A 158 -12.40 -8.08 9.25
N ASP A 159 -11.44 -8.66 9.98
CA ASP A 159 -11.52 -9.99 10.59
C ASP A 159 -12.11 -9.93 12.00
#